data_b8b9cb5054984870e81348eecb26ed4c
#
_entry.id   b8b9cb5054984870e81348eecb26ed4c
#
_cell.length_a   1.000
_cell.length_b   1.000
_cell.length_c   1.000
_cell.angle_alpha   90.00
_cell.angle_beta   90.00
_cell.angle_gamma   90.00
#
_symmetry.space_group_name_H-M   'P 1'
#
loop_
_entity.id
_entity.type
_entity.pdbx_description
1 polymer ?
#
loop_
_entity_poly.entity_id
_entity_poly.type
_entity_poly.pdbx_seq_one_letter_code
_entity_poly.pdbx_strand_id
1 'polypeptide(L)'
;MALTALEQKSHDFIAILVRCLENHRDLCRLLLGSNGDMAFVEKMKAIVAEKCSKIWKDAVPELTDVEASAMDTFLIGGVMSTLQTWILSERRVPAKEITDILNRLIFDGICPVIATWQLQENI
;
A
#
# COMPACT_ATOMS: atom_id res chain seq x y z
N MET A 1 -5.24 -1.11 -20.91
CA MET A 1 -4.88 0.13 -20.24
C MET A 1 -3.97 -0.16 -19.06
N ALA A 2 -2.88 0.59 -18.97
CA ALA A 2 -1.91 0.41 -17.87
C ALA A 2 -2.55 0.59 -16.50
N LEU A 3 -3.46 1.55 -16.35
CA LEU A 3 -4.12 1.82 -15.06
C LEU A 3 -5.01 0.66 -14.60
N THR A 4 -5.71 0.00 -15.52
CA THR A 4 -6.56 -1.15 -15.16
C THR A 4 -5.71 -2.33 -14.68
N ALA A 5 -4.63 -2.61 -15.39
CA ALA A 5 -3.68 -3.66 -14.99
C ALA A 5 -3.02 -3.32 -13.67
N LEU A 6 -2.66 -2.05 -13.47
CA LEU A 6 -2.09 -1.54 -12.23
C LEU A 6 -3.05 -1.73 -11.06
N GLU A 7 -4.31 -1.35 -11.25
CA GLU A 7 -5.34 -1.51 -10.22
C GLU A 7 -5.46 -2.97 -9.78
N GLN A 8 -5.48 -3.91 -10.74
CA GLN A 8 -5.59 -5.31 -10.42
C GLN A 8 -4.37 -5.82 -9.65
N LYS A 9 -3.17 -5.46 -10.08
CA LYS A 9 -1.94 -5.87 -9.40
C LYS A 9 -1.86 -5.32 -7.98
N SER A 10 -2.21 -4.06 -7.81
CA SER A 10 -2.22 -3.41 -6.51
C SER A 10 -3.28 -4.03 -5.60
N HIS A 11 -4.48 -4.27 -6.13
CA HIS A 11 -5.55 -4.93 -5.39
C HIS A 11 -5.10 -6.30 -4.90
N ASP A 12 -4.50 -7.10 -5.78
CA ASP A 12 -4.04 -8.44 -5.45
C ASP A 12 -2.97 -8.40 -4.36
N PHE A 13 -2.04 -7.47 -4.45
CA PHE A 13 -0.98 -7.32 -3.45
C PHE A 13 -1.56 -6.93 -2.08
N ILE A 14 -2.45 -5.94 -2.05
CA ILE A 14 -3.10 -5.50 -0.80
C ILE A 14 -3.92 -6.65 -0.20
N ALA A 15 -4.66 -7.37 -1.02
CA ALA A 15 -5.48 -8.50 -0.54
C ALA A 15 -4.61 -9.60 0.08
N ILE A 16 -3.48 -9.92 -0.53
CA ILE A 16 -2.54 -10.92 0.01
C ILE A 16 -1.97 -10.45 1.33
N LEU A 17 -1.55 -9.18 1.41
CA LEU A 17 -0.97 -8.60 2.61
C LEU A 17 -1.97 -8.61 3.77
N VAL A 18 -3.20 -8.19 3.53
CA VAL A 18 -4.26 -8.17 4.53
C VAL A 18 -4.59 -9.57 5.02
N ARG A 19 -4.68 -10.53 4.09
CA ARG A 19 -4.96 -11.92 4.44
C ARG A 19 -3.83 -12.53 5.28
N CYS A 20 -2.60 -12.23 4.96
CA CYS A 20 -1.44 -12.68 5.72
C CYS A 20 -1.52 -12.18 7.17
N LEU A 21 -1.82 -10.90 7.36
CA LEU A 21 -1.97 -10.31 8.69
C LEU A 21 -3.13 -10.94 9.46
N GLU A 22 -4.24 -11.19 8.79
CA GLU A 22 -5.41 -11.80 9.40
C GLU A 22 -5.12 -13.23 9.85
N ASN A 23 -4.45 -14.02 9.01
CA ASN A 23 -4.11 -15.41 9.32
C ASN A 23 -3.13 -15.55 10.48
N HIS A 24 -2.36 -14.50 10.75
CA HIS A 24 -1.38 -14.47 11.83
C HIS A 24 -1.67 -13.33 12.81
N ARG A 25 -2.96 -13.10 13.06
CA ARG A 25 -3.43 -11.94 13.82
C ARG A 25 -2.76 -11.77 15.17
N ASP A 26 -2.71 -12.84 15.97
CA ASP A 26 -2.16 -12.76 17.32
C ASP A 26 -0.67 -12.41 17.31
N LEU A 27 0.07 -13.03 16.41
CA LEU A 27 1.49 -12.74 16.24
C LEU A 27 1.71 -11.32 15.74
N CYS A 28 0.93 -10.89 14.76
CA CYS A 28 1.03 -9.55 14.20
C CYS A 28 0.68 -8.47 15.23
N ARG A 29 -0.34 -8.73 16.07
CA ARG A 29 -0.69 -7.81 17.16
C ARG A 29 0.45 -7.66 18.16
N LEU A 30 1.16 -8.75 18.44
CA LEU A 30 2.32 -8.72 19.33
C LEU A 30 3.47 -7.93 18.71
N LEU A 31 3.79 -8.20 17.45
CA LEU A 31 4.94 -7.59 16.76
C LEU A 31 4.73 -6.13 16.37
N LEU A 32 3.49 -5.74 16.07
CA LEU A 32 3.15 -4.39 15.63
C LEU A 32 2.65 -3.48 16.75
N GLY A 33 2.44 -4.04 17.95
CA GLY A 33 1.95 -3.27 19.09
C GLY A 33 3.02 -2.37 19.69
N SER A 34 2.65 -1.63 20.75
CA SER A 34 3.51 -0.65 21.41
C SER A 34 4.77 -1.26 22.00
N ASN A 35 4.73 -2.54 22.38
CA ASN A 35 5.89 -3.28 22.87
C ASN A 35 6.45 -4.23 21.79
N GLY A 36 6.16 -3.94 20.54
CA GLY A 36 6.57 -4.79 19.45
C GLY A 36 8.00 -4.60 19.02
N ASP A 37 8.35 -5.28 17.94
CA ASP A 37 9.71 -5.31 17.40
C ASP A 37 9.84 -4.28 16.26
N MET A 38 10.58 -3.22 16.51
CA MET A 38 10.81 -2.16 15.50
C MET A 38 11.55 -2.70 14.28
N ALA A 39 12.44 -3.67 14.48
CA ALA A 39 13.14 -4.30 13.36
C ALA A 39 12.17 -5.04 12.45
N PHE A 40 11.17 -5.69 13.03
CA PHE A 40 10.12 -6.37 12.26
C PHE A 40 9.31 -5.36 11.44
N VAL A 41 8.91 -4.25 12.04
CA VAL A 41 8.15 -3.18 11.36
C VAL A 41 8.94 -2.62 10.18
N GLU A 42 10.22 -2.32 10.40
CA GLU A 42 11.08 -1.77 9.35
C GLU A 42 11.29 -2.77 8.21
N LYS A 43 11.47 -4.05 8.54
CA LYS A 43 11.62 -5.10 7.53
C LYS A 43 10.34 -5.27 6.71
N MET A 44 9.19 -5.23 7.36
CA MET A 44 7.90 -5.31 6.69
C MET A 44 7.69 -4.13 5.76
N LYS A 45 8.02 -2.92 6.21
CA LYS A 45 7.97 -1.72 5.37
C LYS A 45 8.86 -1.85 4.14
N ALA A 46 10.07 -2.38 4.31
CA ALA A 46 11.00 -2.55 3.20
C ALA A 46 10.45 -3.52 2.14
N ILE A 47 9.83 -4.62 2.56
CA ILE A 47 9.23 -5.59 1.65
C ILE A 47 8.06 -4.95 0.89
N VAL A 48 7.19 -4.24 1.59
CA VAL A 48 6.04 -3.55 0.98
C VAL A 48 6.54 -2.48 0.00
N ALA A 49 7.57 -1.72 0.39
CA ALA A 49 8.16 -0.68 -0.45
C ALA A 49 8.70 -1.24 -1.75
N GLU A 50 9.44 -2.34 -1.69
CA GLU A 50 10.00 -2.97 -2.88
C GLU A 50 8.92 -3.40 -3.86
N LYS A 51 7.87 -4.05 -3.37
CA LYS A 51 6.77 -4.50 -4.21
C LYS A 51 5.97 -3.34 -4.79
N CYS A 52 5.64 -2.34 -3.99
CA CYS A 52 4.91 -1.17 -4.45
C CYS A 52 5.70 -0.41 -5.51
N SER A 53 6.98 -0.16 -5.25
CA SER A 53 7.84 0.56 -6.18
C SER A 53 7.91 -0.15 -7.54
N LYS A 54 8.06 -1.48 -7.53
CA LYS A 54 8.10 -2.25 -8.76
C LYS A 54 6.80 -2.16 -9.54
N ILE A 55 5.66 -2.32 -8.87
CA ILE A 55 4.34 -2.25 -9.51
C ILE A 55 4.15 -0.90 -10.20
N TRP A 56 4.45 0.20 -9.51
CA TRP A 56 4.26 1.54 -10.06
C TRP A 56 5.24 1.88 -11.16
N LYS A 57 6.51 1.50 -11.03
CA LYS A 57 7.52 1.75 -12.07
C LYS A 57 7.22 1.00 -13.35
N ASP A 58 6.75 -0.24 -13.24
CA ASP A 58 6.38 -1.03 -14.40
C ASP A 58 5.17 -0.43 -15.12
N ALA A 59 4.22 0.11 -14.37
CA ALA A 59 2.99 0.67 -14.93
C ALA A 59 3.17 2.10 -15.46
N VAL A 60 3.99 2.91 -14.82
CA VAL A 60 4.19 4.33 -15.17
C VAL A 60 5.70 4.63 -15.21
N PRO A 61 6.40 4.17 -16.27
CA PRO A 61 7.84 4.33 -16.35
C PRO A 61 8.31 5.77 -16.52
N GLU A 62 7.42 6.67 -16.91
CA GLU A 62 7.74 8.09 -17.10
C GLU A 62 7.78 8.92 -15.83
N LEU A 63 7.50 8.31 -14.66
CA LEU A 63 7.61 9.02 -13.38
C LEU A 63 9.04 9.47 -13.13
N THR A 64 9.19 10.72 -12.69
CA THR A 64 10.49 11.22 -12.25
C THR A 64 10.89 10.55 -10.93
N ASP A 65 12.17 10.61 -10.59
CA ASP A 65 12.66 10.04 -9.33
C ASP A 65 11.98 10.69 -8.11
N VAL A 66 11.73 12.00 -8.18
CA VAL A 66 11.04 12.73 -7.12
C VAL A 66 9.61 12.27 -6.97
N GLU A 67 8.88 12.14 -8.10
CA GLU A 67 7.49 11.67 -8.10
C GLU A 67 7.39 10.25 -7.57
N ALA A 68 8.25 9.35 -8.04
CA ALA A 68 8.26 7.95 -7.59
C ALA A 68 8.57 7.85 -6.10
N SER A 69 9.56 8.59 -5.63
CA SER A 69 9.95 8.58 -4.22
C SER A 69 8.83 9.12 -3.32
N ALA A 70 8.19 10.20 -3.72
CA ALA A 70 7.07 10.78 -2.97
C ALA A 70 5.90 9.82 -2.89
N MET A 71 5.56 9.17 -4.01
CA MET A 71 4.49 8.18 -4.05
C MET A 71 4.78 6.98 -3.17
N ASP A 72 5.99 6.44 -3.27
CA ASP A 72 6.39 5.29 -2.47
C ASP A 72 6.29 5.60 -0.97
N THR A 73 6.82 6.75 -0.55
CA THR A 73 6.79 7.17 0.85
C THR A 73 5.35 7.36 1.34
N PHE A 74 4.54 8.03 0.54
CA PHE A 74 3.13 8.28 0.88
C PHE A 74 2.33 6.98 0.98
N LEU A 75 2.48 6.10 -0.01
CA LEU A 75 1.74 4.84 -0.05
C LEU A 75 2.15 3.91 1.08
N ILE A 76 3.44 3.75 1.29
CA ILE A 76 3.95 2.84 2.33
C ILE A 76 3.51 3.33 3.70
N GLY A 77 3.67 4.63 3.96
CA GLY A 77 3.24 5.22 5.22
C GLY A 77 1.75 5.03 5.48
N GLY A 78 0.92 5.35 4.47
CA GLY A 78 -0.53 5.22 4.57
C GLY A 78 -1.00 3.78 4.72
N VAL A 79 -0.50 2.89 3.89
CA VAL A 79 -0.88 1.47 3.92
C VAL A 79 -0.44 0.83 5.24
N MET A 80 0.81 1.02 5.63
CA MET A 80 1.33 0.41 6.86
C MET A 80 0.62 0.94 8.09
N SER A 81 0.41 2.25 8.18
CA SER A 81 -0.30 2.84 9.32
C SER A 81 -1.74 2.36 9.41
N THR A 82 -2.43 2.27 8.27
CA THR A 82 -3.80 1.79 8.22
C THR A 82 -3.90 0.33 8.66
N LEU A 83 -3.02 -0.52 8.16
CA LEU A 83 -3.02 -1.94 8.49
C LEU A 83 -2.63 -2.17 9.95
N GLN A 84 -1.68 -1.39 10.46
CA GLN A 84 -1.29 -1.48 11.86
C GLN A 84 -2.45 -1.08 12.78
N THR A 85 -3.14 0.02 12.47
CA THR A 85 -4.32 0.44 13.21
C THR A 85 -5.41 -0.61 13.16
N TRP A 86 -5.65 -1.19 11.99
CA TRP A 86 -6.65 -2.22 11.81
C TRP A 86 -6.37 -3.47 12.64
N ILE A 87 -5.14 -3.99 12.57
CA ILE A 87 -4.79 -5.24 13.25
C ILE A 87 -4.76 -5.06 14.77
N LEU A 88 -4.44 -3.86 15.25
CA LEU A 88 -4.39 -3.57 16.69
C LEU A 88 -5.74 -3.17 17.28
N SER A 89 -6.73 -2.90 16.43
CA SER A 89 -8.05 -2.47 16.89
C SER A 89 -8.79 -3.62 17.58
N GLU A 90 -9.51 -3.29 18.64
CA GLU A 90 -10.43 -4.21 19.29
C GLU A 90 -11.67 -4.48 18.42
N ARG A 91 -12.01 -3.53 17.57
CA ARG A 91 -13.11 -3.67 16.62
C ARG A 91 -12.67 -4.53 15.45
N ARG A 92 -13.37 -5.64 15.23
CA ARG A 92 -13.03 -6.55 14.13
C ARG A 92 -13.72 -6.12 12.83
N VAL A 93 -12.99 -5.37 12.03
CA VAL A 93 -13.40 -5.04 10.67
C VAL A 93 -12.96 -6.19 9.76
N PRO A 94 -13.85 -6.72 8.90
CA PRO A 94 -13.48 -7.82 8.00
C PRO A 94 -12.32 -7.45 7.07
N ALA A 95 -11.50 -8.43 6.75
CA ALA A 95 -10.35 -8.25 5.86
C ALA A 95 -10.77 -7.67 4.51
N LYS A 96 -11.89 -8.14 3.96
CA LYS A 96 -12.40 -7.63 2.68
C LYS A 96 -12.71 -6.14 2.75
N GLU A 97 -13.31 -5.69 3.85
CA GLU A 97 -13.68 -4.29 4.02
C GLU A 97 -12.46 -3.39 4.06
N ILE A 98 -11.43 -3.75 4.86
CA ILE A 98 -10.21 -2.93 4.92
C ILE A 98 -9.46 -2.95 3.60
N THR A 99 -9.46 -4.07 2.89
CA THR A 99 -8.86 -4.17 1.55
C THR A 99 -9.56 -3.22 0.57
N ASP A 100 -10.89 -3.22 0.55
CA ASP A 100 -11.66 -2.37 -0.34
C ASP A 100 -11.45 -0.89 -0.03
N ILE A 101 -11.40 -0.52 1.25
CA ILE A 101 -11.13 0.85 1.68
C ILE A 101 -9.75 1.31 1.21
N LEU A 102 -8.73 0.49 1.44
CA LEU A 102 -7.36 0.84 1.02
C LEU A 102 -7.26 1.02 -0.48
N ASN A 103 -7.88 0.12 -1.25
CA ASN A 103 -7.84 0.23 -2.70
C ASN A 103 -8.53 1.49 -3.20
N ARG A 104 -9.66 1.87 -2.59
CA ARG A 104 -10.34 3.12 -2.95
C ARG A 104 -9.50 4.34 -2.62
N LEU A 105 -8.88 4.36 -1.43
CA LEU A 105 -8.01 5.48 -1.05
C LEU A 105 -6.82 5.62 -2.00
N ILE A 106 -6.24 4.50 -2.42
CA ILE A 106 -5.11 4.52 -3.36
C ILE A 106 -5.56 5.01 -4.74
N PHE A 107 -6.62 4.43 -5.31
CA PHE A 107 -6.96 4.69 -6.70
C PHE A 107 -7.79 5.95 -6.91
N ASP A 108 -8.66 6.31 -5.98
CA ASP A 108 -9.40 7.57 -6.05
C ASP A 108 -8.52 8.77 -5.68
N GLY A 109 -7.39 8.54 -4.98
CA GLY A 109 -6.45 9.59 -4.63
C GLY A 109 -5.30 9.72 -5.62
N ILE A 110 -4.59 8.62 -5.90
CA ILE A 110 -3.33 8.65 -6.65
C ILE A 110 -3.54 8.66 -8.16
N CYS A 111 -4.45 7.85 -8.68
CA CYS A 111 -4.62 7.76 -10.12
C CYS A 111 -4.98 9.08 -10.80
N PRO A 112 -5.88 9.91 -10.25
CA PRO A 112 -6.11 11.24 -10.82
C PRO A 112 -4.87 12.13 -10.85
N VAL A 113 -4.02 12.05 -9.82
CA VAL A 113 -2.78 12.83 -9.79
C VAL A 113 -1.81 12.38 -10.88
N ILE A 114 -1.65 11.06 -11.05
CA ILE A 114 -0.80 10.51 -12.12
C ILE A 114 -1.31 10.96 -13.49
N ALA A 115 -2.61 10.90 -13.71
CA ALA A 115 -3.20 11.33 -14.97
C ALA A 115 -2.86 12.80 -15.25
N THR A 116 -2.88 13.65 -14.22
CA THR A 116 -2.50 15.07 -14.35
C THR A 116 -1.03 15.19 -14.77
N TRP A 117 -0.12 14.44 -14.16
CA TRP A 117 1.30 14.45 -14.51
C TRP A 117 1.52 14.00 -15.95
N GLN A 118 0.85 12.95 -16.39
CA GLN A 118 0.96 12.45 -17.76
C GLN A 118 0.48 13.49 -18.79
N LEU A 119 -0.61 14.20 -18.49
CA LEU A 119 -1.10 15.28 -19.33
C LEU A 119 -0.10 16.42 -19.46
N GLN A 120 0.56 16.79 -18.36
CA GLN A 120 1.58 17.84 -18.37
C GLN A 120 2.77 17.47 -19.23
N GLU A 121 3.20 16.21 -19.24
CA GLU A 121 4.29 15.74 -20.07
C GLU A 121 3.95 15.77 -21.57
N ASN A 122 2.67 15.58 -21.90
CA ASN A 122 2.22 15.53 -23.29
C ASN A 122 1.92 16.90 -23.89
N ILE A 123 2.03 17.96 -23.12
CA ILE A 123 1.87 19.33 -23.59
C ILE A 123 3.24 19.91 -23.96
#